data_5901da797bc538527f261e2cd2682c29
#
_entry.id   5901da797bc538527f261e2cd2682c29
#
_cell.length_a   1.000
_cell.length_b   1.000
_cell.length_c   1.000
_cell.angle_alpha   90.00
_cell.angle_beta   90.00
_cell.angle_gamma   90.00
#
_symmetry.space_group_name_H-M   'P 1'
#
loop_
_entity.id
_entity.type
_entity.pdbx_description
1 polymer ?
#
loop_
_entity_poly.entity_id
_entity_poly.type
_entity_poly.pdbx_seq_one_letter_code
_entity_poly.pdbx_strand_id
1 'polypeptide(L)'
;MRADFVRWARAALAGGGQITIRLVDADEGRALNKDYRGKDYATNVLSFPYDTEPLVTGDLVICPAVVAREAGEQNKPLAAHYAHLTVHGMLHLQGRDHDNDDDAQAMEDEEREILAALGYPDPYAA
;
A
#
# COMPACT_ATOMS: atom_id res chain seq x y z
N MET A 1 6.42 8.76 12.62
CA MET A 1 6.21 8.11 11.33
C MET A 1 6.18 6.59 11.40
N ARG A 2 7.12 5.98 12.09
CA ARG A 2 7.12 4.52 12.25
C ARG A 2 5.84 4.01 12.90
N ALA A 3 5.37 4.65 13.96
CA ALA A 3 4.14 4.28 14.65
C ALA A 3 2.91 4.36 13.75
N ASP A 4 2.90 5.30 12.80
CA ASP A 4 1.81 5.44 11.85
C ASP A 4 1.76 4.24 10.90
N PHE A 5 2.90 3.83 10.36
CA PHE A 5 2.95 2.65 9.49
C PHE A 5 2.51 1.39 10.20
N VAL A 6 2.92 1.20 11.46
CA VAL A 6 2.50 0.06 12.27
C VAL A 6 0.97 0.08 12.45
N ARG A 7 0.40 1.24 12.78
CA ARG A 7 -1.04 1.41 12.97
C ARG A 7 -1.81 1.10 11.69
N TRP A 8 -1.36 1.65 10.56
CA TRP A 8 -2.02 1.43 9.27
C TRP A 8 -1.94 -0.04 8.83
N ALA A 9 -0.77 -0.65 8.96
CA ALA A 9 -0.57 -2.04 8.57
C ALA A 9 -1.42 -2.98 9.42
N ARG A 10 -1.47 -2.76 10.73
CA ARG A 10 -2.30 -3.57 11.64
C ARG A 10 -3.77 -3.48 11.33
N ALA A 11 -4.27 -2.29 10.98
CA ALA A 11 -5.67 -2.09 10.64
C ALA A 11 -6.10 -2.90 9.43
N ALA A 12 -5.17 -3.16 8.50
CA ALA A 12 -5.45 -3.91 7.27
C ALA A 12 -5.13 -5.41 7.38
N LEU A 13 -4.57 -5.86 8.51
CA LEU A 13 -4.14 -7.25 8.69
C LEU A 13 -5.25 -8.05 9.38
N ALA A 14 -5.72 -9.12 8.71
CA ALA A 14 -6.82 -9.94 9.21
C ALA A 14 -6.39 -10.95 10.29
N GLY A 15 -5.09 -11.17 10.46
CA GLY A 15 -4.55 -12.12 11.45
C GLY A 15 -3.14 -11.75 11.83
N GLY A 16 -2.32 -12.72 12.19
CA GLY A 16 -0.91 -12.48 12.49
C GLY A 16 -0.09 -12.25 11.24
N GLY A 17 0.97 -11.47 11.37
CA GLY A 17 1.86 -11.20 10.24
C GLY A 17 3.21 -10.67 10.64
N GLN A 18 4.18 -10.84 9.75
CA GLN A 18 5.51 -10.26 9.84
C GLN A 18 5.80 -9.53 8.53
N ILE A 19 5.65 -8.22 8.56
CA ILE A 19 5.76 -7.37 7.38
C ILE A 19 6.92 -6.40 7.56
N THR A 20 7.80 -6.31 6.56
CA THR A 20 8.84 -5.30 6.52
C THR A 20 8.37 -4.16 5.60
N ILE A 21 8.40 -2.95 6.10
CA ILE A 21 8.08 -1.76 5.31
C ILE A 21 9.38 -0.98 5.09
N ARG A 22 9.78 -0.85 3.83
CA ARG A 22 10.99 -0.12 3.44
C ARG A 22 10.62 1.14 2.67
N LEU A 23 11.27 2.22 3.04
CA LEU A 23 11.19 3.47 2.29
C LEU A 23 12.45 3.58 1.41
N VAL A 24 12.27 3.78 0.12
CA VAL A 24 13.37 3.80 -0.85
C VAL A 24 13.36 5.11 -1.64
N ASP A 25 14.52 5.51 -2.17
CA ASP A 25 14.58 6.65 -3.07
C ASP A 25 14.07 6.27 -4.47
N ALA A 26 13.96 7.27 -5.35
CA ALA A 26 13.40 7.07 -6.69
C ALA A 26 14.25 6.11 -7.53
N ASP A 27 15.57 6.14 -7.39
CA ASP A 27 16.47 5.27 -8.18
C ASP A 27 16.30 3.81 -7.76
N GLU A 28 16.28 3.53 -6.46
CA GLU A 28 16.05 2.17 -5.97
C GLU A 28 14.62 1.71 -6.29
N GLY A 29 13.63 2.58 -6.12
CA GLY A 29 12.24 2.27 -6.46
C GLY A 29 12.07 1.91 -7.93
N ARG A 30 12.74 2.64 -8.82
CA ARG A 30 12.74 2.36 -10.25
C ARG A 30 13.38 1.01 -10.56
N ALA A 31 14.54 0.73 -9.96
CA ALA A 31 15.25 -0.54 -10.17
C ALA A 31 14.40 -1.73 -9.72
N LEU A 32 13.77 -1.64 -8.55
CA LEU A 32 12.92 -2.70 -8.02
C LEU A 32 11.67 -2.92 -8.90
N ASN A 33 11.04 -1.86 -9.35
CA ASN A 33 9.86 -1.95 -10.20
C ASN A 33 10.21 -2.55 -11.57
N LYS A 34 11.37 -2.18 -12.12
CA LYS A 34 11.86 -2.73 -13.37
C LYS A 34 12.15 -4.23 -13.25
N ASP A 35 12.87 -4.62 -12.20
CA ASP A 35 13.25 -6.03 -11.98
C ASP A 35 12.06 -6.92 -11.66
N TYR A 36 11.11 -6.42 -10.87
CA TYR A 36 9.98 -7.21 -10.38
C TYR A 36 8.78 -7.20 -11.33
N ARG A 37 8.47 -6.05 -11.92
CA ARG A 37 7.27 -5.88 -12.76
C ARG A 37 7.57 -5.54 -14.22
N GLY A 38 8.83 -5.35 -14.58
CA GLY A 38 9.23 -4.96 -15.92
C GLY A 38 8.87 -3.51 -16.28
N LYS A 39 8.63 -2.66 -15.27
CA LYS A 39 8.25 -1.26 -15.45
C LYS A 39 9.43 -0.35 -15.11
N ASP A 40 9.97 0.35 -16.11
CA ASP A 40 11.15 1.18 -15.96
C ASP A 40 10.83 2.59 -15.47
N TYR A 41 10.17 2.67 -14.31
CA TYR A 41 9.90 3.91 -13.58
C TYR A 41 9.65 3.60 -12.10
N ALA A 42 9.84 4.58 -11.23
CA ALA A 42 9.53 4.43 -9.81
C ALA A 42 8.01 4.47 -9.61
N THR A 43 7.48 3.51 -8.87
CA THR A 43 6.06 3.49 -8.47
C THR A 43 5.92 3.83 -6.99
N ASN A 44 4.68 4.08 -6.55
CA ASN A 44 4.40 4.50 -5.18
C ASN A 44 4.62 3.39 -4.16
N VAL A 45 4.10 2.19 -4.41
CA VAL A 45 4.23 1.03 -3.52
C VAL A 45 4.38 -0.25 -4.32
N LEU A 46 5.27 -1.13 -3.84
CA LEU A 46 5.43 -2.49 -4.35
C LEU A 46 5.17 -3.46 -3.21
N SER A 47 4.41 -4.51 -3.48
CA SER A 47 4.10 -5.57 -2.52
C SER A 47 4.80 -6.85 -2.94
N PHE A 48 5.60 -7.41 -2.03
CA PHE A 48 6.33 -8.66 -2.25
C PHE A 48 5.81 -9.70 -1.26
N PRO A 49 4.79 -10.50 -1.65
CA PRO A 49 4.25 -11.52 -0.76
C PRO A 49 5.16 -12.74 -0.72
N TYR A 50 5.35 -13.31 0.48
CA TYR A 50 6.09 -14.56 0.66
C TYR A 50 5.15 -15.69 1.05
N ASP A 51 4.44 -15.56 2.19
CA ASP A 51 3.48 -16.55 2.66
C ASP A 51 2.22 -15.90 3.21
N THR A 52 1.12 -16.64 3.20
CA THR A 52 -0.13 -16.20 3.84
C THR A 52 -0.50 -17.06 5.05
N GLU A 53 0.15 -18.21 5.21
CA GLU A 53 -0.09 -19.14 6.31
C GLU A 53 1.22 -19.74 6.83
N PRO A 54 1.36 -20.00 8.14
CA PRO A 54 0.42 -19.67 9.23
C PRO A 54 0.34 -18.17 9.52
N LEU A 55 1.30 -17.38 9.03
CA LEU A 55 1.34 -15.93 9.17
C LEU A 55 1.47 -15.28 7.80
N VAL A 56 0.89 -14.12 7.65
CA VAL A 56 1.17 -13.29 6.47
C VAL A 56 2.59 -12.75 6.58
N THR A 57 3.42 -13.05 5.59
CA THR A 57 4.79 -12.53 5.52
C THR A 57 5.02 -11.87 4.18
N GLY A 58 5.74 -10.77 4.19
CA GLY A 58 6.04 -10.04 2.97
C GLY A 58 6.72 -8.72 3.23
N ASP A 59 7.02 -8.03 2.13
CA ASP A 59 7.62 -6.70 2.17
C ASP A 59 6.74 -5.71 1.43
N LEU A 60 6.62 -4.51 1.99
CA LEU A 60 6.10 -3.34 1.28
C LEU A 60 7.26 -2.39 1.04
N VAL A 61 7.45 -2.00 -0.21
CA VAL A 61 8.47 -1.02 -0.59
C VAL A 61 7.75 0.23 -1.07
N ILE A 62 7.97 1.34 -0.38
CA ILE A 62 7.30 2.62 -0.65
C ILE A 62 8.33 3.64 -1.08
N CYS A 63 8.02 4.39 -2.14
CA CYS A 63 8.88 5.46 -2.65
C CYS A 63 8.32 6.82 -2.23
N PRO A 64 8.86 7.46 -1.18
CA PRO A 64 8.35 8.75 -0.70
C PRO A 64 8.30 9.85 -1.76
N ALA A 65 9.26 9.89 -2.68
CA ALA A 65 9.26 10.89 -3.75
C ALA A 65 8.00 10.80 -4.63
N VAL A 66 7.59 9.59 -4.97
CA VAL A 66 6.37 9.36 -5.77
C VAL A 66 5.12 9.66 -4.95
N VAL A 67 5.09 9.22 -3.69
CA VAL A 67 3.94 9.46 -2.80
C VAL A 67 3.70 10.95 -2.61
N ALA A 68 4.75 11.71 -2.37
CA ALA A 68 4.64 13.16 -2.19
C ALA A 68 4.14 13.87 -3.46
N ARG A 69 4.65 13.45 -4.62
CA ARG A 69 4.21 14.00 -5.91
C ARG A 69 2.72 13.73 -6.13
N GLU A 70 2.29 12.50 -5.93
CA GLU A 70 0.88 12.11 -6.11
C GLU A 70 -0.05 12.83 -5.14
N ALA A 71 0.35 12.95 -3.87
CA ALA A 71 -0.44 13.66 -2.87
C ALA A 71 -0.65 15.12 -3.28
N GLY A 72 0.40 15.77 -3.80
CA GLY A 72 0.31 17.13 -4.33
C GLY A 72 -0.61 17.24 -5.54
N GLU A 73 -0.46 16.33 -6.49
CA GLU A 73 -1.29 16.30 -7.71
C GLU A 73 -2.77 16.06 -7.39
N GLN A 74 -3.06 15.25 -6.39
CA GLN A 74 -4.42 14.87 -6.00
C GLN A 74 -5.02 15.74 -4.90
N ASN A 75 -4.29 16.74 -4.43
CA ASN A 75 -4.71 17.60 -3.32
C ASN A 75 -5.09 16.82 -2.06
N LYS A 76 -4.30 15.80 -1.73
CA LYS A 76 -4.51 14.96 -0.55
C LYS A 76 -3.48 15.29 0.52
N PRO A 77 -3.86 15.24 1.81
CA PRO A 77 -2.86 15.28 2.88
C PRO A 77 -1.86 14.13 2.70
N LEU A 78 -0.58 14.42 2.93
CA LEU A 78 0.49 13.43 2.74
C LEU A 78 0.25 12.16 3.58
N ALA A 79 -0.12 12.33 4.85
CA ALA A 79 -0.41 11.21 5.73
C ALA A 79 -1.56 10.34 5.23
N ALA A 80 -2.62 10.95 4.70
CA ALA A 80 -3.76 10.22 4.14
C ALA A 80 -3.35 9.38 2.94
N HIS A 81 -2.48 9.91 2.09
CA HIS A 81 -2.00 9.15 0.92
C HIS A 81 -1.09 7.99 1.33
N TYR A 82 -0.19 8.20 2.29
CA TYR A 82 0.62 7.12 2.85
C TYR A 82 -0.25 6.02 3.47
N ALA A 83 -1.27 6.41 4.24
CA ALA A 83 -2.19 5.45 4.86
C ALA A 83 -2.89 4.61 3.80
N HIS A 84 -3.41 5.25 2.75
CA HIS A 84 -4.08 4.56 1.64
C HIS A 84 -3.16 3.54 0.98
N LEU A 85 -1.94 3.93 0.63
CA LEU A 85 -1.00 3.05 -0.05
C LEU A 85 -0.53 1.89 0.84
N THR A 86 -0.35 2.14 2.14
CA THR A 86 0.00 1.09 3.09
C THR A 86 -1.12 0.06 3.21
N VAL A 87 -2.36 0.51 3.37
CA VAL A 87 -3.53 -0.38 3.43
C VAL A 87 -3.67 -1.17 2.14
N HIS A 88 -3.56 -0.51 1.00
CA HIS A 88 -3.62 -1.15 -0.32
C HIS A 88 -2.58 -2.25 -0.46
N GLY A 89 -1.32 -1.96 -0.13
CA GLY A 89 -0.24 -2.93 -0.19
C GLY A 89 -0.45 -4.10 0.76
N MET A 90 -0.95 -3.84 1.96
CA MET A 90 -1.26 -4.90 2.94
C MET A 90 -2.35 -5.84 2.44
N LEU A 91 -3.37 -5.32 1.76
CA LEU A 91 -4.41 -6.16 1.18
C LEU A 91 -3.86 -7.04 0.06
N HIS A 92 -2.96 -6.51 -0.77
CA HIS A 92 -2.26 -7.32 -1.78
C HIS A 92 -1.45 -8.46 -1.14
N LEU A 93 -0.74 -8.19 -0.05
CA LEU A 93 0.03 -9.22 0.66
C LEU A 93 -0.87 -10.35 1.18
N GLN A 94 -2.14 -10.07 1.41
CA GLN A 94 -3.12 -11.05 1.90
C GLN A 94 -3.93 -11.69 0.77
N GLY A 95 -3.51 -11.49 -0.47
CA GLY A 95 -4.12 -12.14 -1.62
C GLY A 95 -5.24 -11.37 -2.30
N ARG A 96 -5.56 -10.15 -1.85
CA ARG A 96 -6.53 -9.30 -2.57
C ARG A 96 -5.91 -8.84 -3.88
N ASP A 97 -6.76 -8.73 -4.88
CA ASP A 97 -6.34 -8.39 -6.22
C ASP A 97 -7.34 -7.43 -6.87
N HIS A 98 -6.96 -6.83 -8.00
CA HIS A 98 -7.82 -5.92 -8.74
C HIS A 98 -7.75 -6.19 -10.26
N ASP A 99 -7.56 -7.47 -10.62
CA ASP A 99 -7.43 -7.89 -12.03
C ASP A 99 -8.73 -7.77 -12.81
N ASN A 100 -9.88 -7.79 -12.15
CA ASN A 100 -11.18 -7.59 -12.79
C ASN A 100 -12.00 -6.56 -11.99
N ASP A 101 -13.11 -6.11 -12.59
CA ASP A 101 -13.93 -5.05 -11.99
C ASP A 101 -14.53 -5.43 -10.64
N ASP A 102 -14.97 -6.68 -10.47
CA ASP A 102 -15.55 -7.14 -9.22
C ASP A 102 -14.53 -7.20 -8.10
N ASP A 103 -13.35 -7.74 -8.39
CA ASP A 103 -12.25 -7.81 -7.42
C ASP A 103 -11.73 -6.41 -7.05
N ALA A 104 -11.63 -5.52 -8.05
CA ALA A 104 -11.23 -4.15 -7.81
C ALA A 104 -12.22 -3.43 -6.90
N GLN A 105 -13.52 -3.61 -7.14
CA GLN A 105 -14.56 -2.99 -6.32
C GLN A 105 -14.53 -3.52 -4.88
N ALA A 106 -14.37 -4.83 -4.72
CA ALA A 106 -14.28 -5.44 -3.39
C ALA A 106 -13.07 -4.92 -2.61
N MET A 107 -11.93 -4.81 -3.28
CA MET A 107 -10.70 -4.28 -2.66
C MET A 107 -10.85 -2.82 -2.27
N GLU A 108 -11.43 -1.99 -3.14
CA GLU A 108 -11.68 -0.58 -2.86
C GLU A 108 -12.64 -0.40 -1.69
N ASP A 109 -13.67 -1.25 -1.59
CA ASP A 109 -14.61 -1.22 -0.48
C ASP A 109 -13.93 -1.55 0.85
N GLU A 110 -13.04 -2.56 0.87
CA GLU A 110 -12.24 -2.87 2.06
C GLU A 110 -11.32 -1.69 2.44
N GLU A 111 -10.67 -1.06 1.47
CA GLU A 111 -9.82 0.10 1.71
C GLU A 111 -10.62 1.25 2.34
N ARG A 112 -11.81 1.53 1.83
CA ARG A 112 -12.69 2.59 2.36
C ARG A 112 -13.05 2.33 3.82
N GLU A 113 -13.44 1.09 4.15
CA GLU A 113 -13.81 0.71 5.51
C GLU A 113 -12.64 0.84 6.48
N ILE A 114 -11.47 0.33 6.10
CA ILE A 114 -10.27 0.38 6.94
C ILE A 114 -9.83 1.83 7.16
N LEU A 115 -9.80 2.61 6.11
CA LEU A 115 -9.37 4.01 6.20
C LEU A 115 -10.37 4.85 7.00
N ALA A 116 -11.68 4.59 6.86
CA ALA A 116 -12.69 5.27 7.68
C ALA A 116 -12.50 4.97 9.17
N ALA A 117 -12.21 3.71 9.52
CA ALA A 117 -11.93 3.32 10.89
C ALA A 117 -10.65 3.98 11.44
N LEU A 118 -9.69 4.27 10.58
CA LEU A 118 -8.46 4.98 10.94
C LEU A 118 -8.64 6.50 11.01
N GLY A 119 -9.78 7.02 10.57
CA GLY A 119 -10.08 8.45 10.58
C GLY A 119 -9.71 9.19 9.29
N TYR A 120 -9.52 8.47 8.20
CA TYR A 120 -9.20 9.07 6.90
C TYR A 120 -10.40 9.08 5.96
N PRO A 121 -10.49 10.07 5.06
CA PRO A 121 -11.58 10.12 4.09
C PRO A 121 -11.45 9.02 3.04
N ASP A 122 -12.54 8.79 2.29
CA ASP A 122 -12.56 7.88 1.15
C ASP A 122 -11.51 8.30 0.12
N PRO A 123 -10.49 7.45 -0.18
CA PRO A 123 -9.43 7.80 -1.11
C PRO A 123 -9.91 7.90 -2.57
N TYR A 124 -11.09 7.38 -2.86
CA TYR A 124 -11.66 7.35 -4.20
C TYR A 124 -12.77 8.39 -4.40
N ALA A 125 -13.05 9.19 -3.38
CA ALA A 125 -14.03 10.27 -3.49
C ALA A 125 -13.49 11.39 -4.39
N ALA A 126 -14.36 11.94 -5.19
CA ALA A 126 -14.02 13.06 -6.08
C ALA A 126 -13.90 14.38 -5.29
#